data_e2e714d8dcddb587e3029549a6f188fc
#
_entry.id   e2e714d8dcddb587e3029549a6f188fc
#
_cell.length_a   1.000
_cell.length_b   1.000
_cell.length_c   1.000
_cell.angle_alpha   90.00
_cell.angle_beta   90.00
_cell.angle_gamma   90.00
#
_symmetry.space_group_name_H-M   'P 1'
#
loop_
_entity.id
_entity.type
_entity.pdbx_description
1 polymer ?
#
loop_
_entity_poly.entity_id
_entity_poly.type
_entity_poly.pdbx_seq_one_letter_code
_entity_poly.pdbx_strand_id
1 'polypeptide(L)'
;EGILTRMLQSDPSLDEIGLVIFDEFHERSLDADLALALVLQGRALFREDDPLKLLVMSATLDGEALSQLLDNAPVVRSEGRAFPVAVRYGAVAEGSRLDENSVARTVIEALHDETGSVLVFLPGQREIQRTQTALQPMLDAAPALANVMLVPLYGDLNLAQQRAAIEPAPTDKRKVVLATAIAETSLTIEGVRVVVDAGLSRESVFDPTTGMSRLITRRLSRASSVQRAGRAGRMEPGVCYRLWSETQQAQLAQYTAPEMSQADLSGLVLQLAQWGVNDPAELSWLDLPPNAPYQQAQDLLVE
;
A
#
# COMPACT_ATOMS: atom_id res chain seq x y z
N GLU A 1 -7.69 11.67 -2.23
CA GLU A 1 -6.57 12.40 -2.86
C GLU A 1 -7.08 13.25 -4.03
N GLY A 2 -7.64 12.72 -5.10
CA GLY A 2 -8.15 13.50 -6.23
C GLY A 2 -9.24 14.53 -5.93
N ILE A 3 -9.86 14.52 -4.74
CA ILE A 3 -10.77 15.58 -4.28
C ILE A 3 -9.99 16.84 -3.95
N LEU A 4 -8.87 16.73 -3.24
CA LEU A 4 -8.04 17.87 -2.86
C LEU A 4 -7.48 18.59 -4.10
N THR A 5 -7.01 17.85 -5.10
CA THR A 5 -6.53 18.44 -6.36
C THR A 5 -7.62 19.25 -7.07
N ARG A 6 -8.87 18.73 -7.12
CA ARG A 6 -10.01 19.47 -7.68
C ARG A 6 -10.39 20.70 -6.86
N MET A 7 -10.29 20.63 -5.54
CA MET A 7 -10.52 21.80 -4.67
C MET A 7 -9.49 22.90 -4.96
N LEU A 8 -8.22 22.56 -5.04
CA LEU A 8 -7.14 23.49 -5.35
C LEU A 8 -7.32 24.15 -6.71
N GLN A 9 -7.78 23.44 -7.73
CA GLN A 9 -8.04 24.01 -9.05
C GLN A 9 -9.21 25.02 -9.06
N SER A 10 -10.18 24.87 -8.15
CA SER A 10 -11.30 25.82 -8.03
C SER A 10 -11.01 26.95 -7.02
N ASP A 11 -10.23 26.67 -6.01
CA ASP A 11 -9.81 27.60 -4.95
C ASP A 11 -8.35 27.31 -4.56
N PRO A 12 -7.37 27.92 -5.25
CA PRO A 12 -5.95 27.71 -4.99
C PRO A 12 -5.48 28.15 -3.59
N SER A 13 -6.22 29.05 -2.95
CA SER A 13 -5.93 29.55 -1.61
C SER A 13 -6.45 28.63 -0.51
N LEU A 14 -7.47 27.81 -0.78
CA LEU A 14 -8.18 27.01 0.21
C LEU A 14 -8.59 27.85 1.43
N ASP A 15 -9.21 29.04 1.20
CA ASP A 15 -9.44 30.05 2.23
C ASP A 15 -10.23 29.52 3.44
N GLU A 16 -11.17 28.60 3.22
CA GLU A 16 -11.97 28.01 4.29
C GLU A 16 -11.28 26.83 5.01
N ILE A 17 -10.09 26.42 4.55
CA ILE A 17 -9.37 25.28 5.10
C ILE A 17 -8.24 25.77 6.02
N GLY A 18 -8.27 25.33 7.27
CA GLY A 18 -7.23 25.67 8.26
C GLY A 18 -6.07 24.67 8.31
N LEU A 19 -6.30 23.43 7.88
CA LEU A 19 -5.31 22.35 7.93
C LEU A 19 -5.57 21.33 6.83
N VAL A 20 -4.52 20.92 6.11
CA VAL A 20 -4.52 19.77 5.20
C VAL A 20 -3.71 18.65 5.82
N ILE A 21 -4.27 17.45 5.85
CA ILE A 21 -3.63 16.24 6.36
C ILE A 21 -3.42 15.27 5.20
N PHE A 22 -2.15 14.91 4.96
CA PHE A 22 -1.78 13.83 4.06
C PHE A 22 -1.52 12.59 4.91
N ASP A 23 -2.43 11.63 4.88
CA ASP A 23 -2.27 10.35 5.59
C ASP A 23 -1.67 9.30 4.65
N GLU A 24 -0.95 8.33 5.23
CA GLU A 24 -0.27 7.22 4.52
C GLU A 24 0.60 7.71 3.34
N PHE A 25 1.22 8.89 3.46
CA PHE A 25 1.98 9.53 2.37
C PHE A 25 3.12 8.65 1.82
N HIS A 26 3.55 7.66 2.57
CA HIS A 26 4.55 6.68 2.13
C HIS A 26 4.06 5.74 1.00
N GLU A 27 2.77 5.69 0.72
CA GLU A 27 2.23 4.98 -0.46
C GLU A 27 2.64 5.66 -1.76
N ARG A 28 3.00 6.95 -1.72
CA ARG A 28 3.53 7.73 -2.84
C ARG A 28 2.65 7.64 -4.08
N SER A 29 1.31 7.78 -3.89
CA SER A 29 0.39 7.88 -5.01
C SER A 29 0.64 9.15 -5.83
N LEU A 30 0.37 9.08 -7.14
CA LEU A 30 0.54 10.22 -8.04
C LEU A 30 -0.30 11.42 -7.60
N ASP A 31 -1.54 11.15 -7.18
CA ASP A 31 -2.46 12.19 -6.68
C ASP A 31 -1.97 12.84 -5.39
N ALA A 32 -1.37 12.10 -4.46
CA ALA A 32 -0.84 12.65 -3.21
C ALA A 32 0.40 13.53 -3.46
N ASP A 33 1.33 13.05 -4.28
CA ASP A 33 2.53 13.81 -4.65
C ASP A 33 2.16 15.11 -5.38
N LEU A 34 1.22 15.07 -6.34
CA LEU A 34 0.72 16.25 -7.02
C LEU A 34 0.00 17.21 -6.07
N ALA A 35 -0.92 16.70 -5.25
CA ALA A 35 -1.67 17.52 -4.32
C ALA A 35 -0.74 18.25 -3.34
N LEU A 36 0.31 17.60 -2.84
CA LEU A 36 1.30 18.23 -1.97
C LEU A 36 2.04 19.36 -2.71
N ALA A 37 2.50 19.13 -3.94
CA ALA A 37 3.20 20.13 -4.74
C ALA A 37 2.32 21.38 -4.99
N LEU A 38 1.04 21.18 -5.35
CA LEU A 38 0.08 22.25 -5.56
C LEU A 38 -0.25 23.00 -4.26
N VAL A 39 -0.44 22.31 -3.15
CA VAL A 39 -0.69 22.92 -1.84
C VAL A 39 0.49 23.79 -1.41
N LEU A 40 1.72 23.33 -1.60
CA LEU A 40 2.93 24.11 -1.26
C LEU A 40 3.01 25.40 -2.07
N GLN A 41 2.74 25.34 -3.38
CA GLN A 41 2.72 26.54 -4.21
C GLN A 41 1.55 27.47 -3.87
N GLY A 42 0.32 26.93 -3.70
CA GLY A 42 -0.85 27.72 -3.32
C GLY A 42 -0.67 28.42 -1.99
N ARG A 43 -0.08 27.72 -1.00
CA ARG A 43 0.30 28.30 0.30
C ARG A 43 1.28 29.48 0.15
N ALA A 44 2.31 29.31 -0.69
CA ALA A 44 3.31 30.36 -0.91
C ALA A 44 2.76 31.58 -1.65
N LEU A 45 1.86 31.38 -2.61
CA LEU A 45 1.34 32.45 -3.45
C LEU A 45 0.15 33.21 -2.83
N PHE A 46 -0.72 32.52 -2.10
CA PHE A 46 -2.02 33.06 -1.68
C PHE A 46 -2.20 33.16 -0.15
N ARG A 47 -1.33 32.54 0.64
CA ARG A 47 -1.49 32.42 2.10
C ARG A 47 -0.24 32.85 2.87
N GLU A 48 0.41 33.95 2.43
CA GLU A 48 1.64 34.45 3.06
C GLU A 48 1.39 34.92 4.51
N ASP A 49 0.29 35.66 4.75
CA ASP A 49 -0.05 36.23 6.07
C ASP A 49 -0.71 35.20 7.02
N ASP A 50 -1.41 34.21 6.50
CA ASP A 50 -2.06 33.14 7.26
C ASP A 50 -1.75 31.77 6.62
N PRO A 51 -0.57 31.23 6.85
CA PRO A 51 -0.12 30.02 6.19
C PRO A 51 -1.00 28.81 6.49
N LEU A 52 -1.51 28.16 5.44
CA LEU A 52 -2.22 26.90 5.54
C LEU A 52 -1.37 25.86 6.26
N LYS A 53 -1.90 25.29 7.33
CA LYS A 53 -1.19 24.27 8.11
C LYS A 53 -1.18 22.94 7.36
N LEU A 54 -0.02 22.26 7.40
CA LEU A 54 0.17 20.97 6.76
C LEU A 54 0.61 19.94 7.79
N LEU A 55 0.01 18.75 7.73
CA LEU A 55 0.42 17.60 8.49
C LEU A 55 0.60 16.43 7.51
N VAL A 56 1.81 15.88 7.42
CA VAL A 56 2.07 14.70 6.61
C VAL A 56 2.37 13.53 7.53
N MET A 57 1.56 12.48 7.43
CA MET A 57 1.71 11.27 8.21
C MET A 57 2.24 10.12 7.35
N SER A 58 3.26 9.45 7.85
CA SER A 58 3.95 8.40 7.11
C SER A 58 4.51 7.36 8.06
N ALA A 59 4.37 6.08 7.72
CA ALA A 59 4.91 4.99 8.51
C ALA A 59 6.40 4.70 8.25
N THR A 60 6.90 4.96 7.03
CA THR A 60 8.19 4.42 6.56
C THR A 60 9.04 5.36 5.73
N LEU A 61 8.60 6.59 5.44
CA LEU A 61 9.38 7.55 4.65
C LEU A 61 10.59 8.10 5.42
N ASP A 62 11.59 8.50 4.65
CA ASP A 62 12.67 9.35 5.16
C ASP A 62 12.07 10.70 5.59
N GLY A 63 11.88 10.85 6.90
CA GLY A 63 11.31 12.07 7.48
C GLY A 63 12.19 13.30 7.26
N GLU A 64 13.48 13.12 6.94
CA GLU A 64 14.42 14.22 6.72
C GLU A 64 14.16 14.91 5.38
N ALA A 65 14.04 14.15 4.28
CA ALA A 65 13.74 14.72 2.97
C ALA A 65 12.37 15.43 2.96
N LEU A 66 11.36 14.82 3.59
CA LEU A 66 10.04 15.43 3.72
C LEU A 66 10.05 16.69 4.62
N SER A 67 10.80 16.67 5.72
CA SER A 67 10.99 17.83 6.58
C SER A 67 11.59 19.01 5.82
N GLN A 68 12.65 18.76 5.01
CA GLN A 68 13.29 19.77 4.18
C GLN A 68 12.31 20.34 3.14
N LEU A 69 11.52 19.49 2.48
CA LEU A 69 10.48 19.94 1.54
C LEU A 69 9.45 20.85 2.21
N LEU A 70 9.17 20.64 3.48
CA LEU A 70 8.20 21.38 4.30
C LEU A 70 8.87 22.50 5.14
N ASP A 71 9.86 23.20 4.62
CA ASP A 71 10.55 24.31 5.27
C ASP A 71 11.19 23.92 6.61
N ASN A 72 11.79 22.74 6.69
CA ASN A 72 12.35 22.14 7.90
C ASN A 72 11.30 21.93 9.02
N ALA A 73 10.11 21.50 8.64
CA ALA A 73 9.05 21.17 9.59
C ALA A 73 9.51 20.16 10.64
N PRO A 74 9.06 20.30 11.90
CA PRO A 74 9.43 19.37 12.95
C PRO A 74 8.90 17.97 12.68
N VAL A 75 9.77 16.96 12.84
CA VAL A 75 9.41 15.55 12.72
C VAL A 75 9.05 15.00 14.10
N VAL A 76 7.78 14.62 14.26
CA VAL A 76 7.30 13.95 15.47
C VAL A 76 7.27 12.44 15.21
N ARG A 77 8.04 11.68 15.97
CA ARG A 77 8.05 10.21 15.90
C ARG A 77 7.25 9.65 17.06
N SER A 78 6.27 8.82 16.73
CA SER A 78 5.53 8.03 17.71
C SER A 78 6.05 6.59 17.67
N GLU A 79 6.68 6.14 18.74
CA GLU A 79 6.95 4.73 18.95
C GLU A 79 5.65 4.11 19.46
N GLY A 80 4.75 3.75 18.55
CA GLY A 80 3.50 3.08 18.88
C GLY A 80 3.77 1.78 19.66
N ARG A 81 2.85 1.41 20.55
CA ARG A 81 2.89 0.12 21.25
C ARG A 81 2.52 -1.01 20.30
N ALA A 82 3.43 -1.38 19.40
CA ALA A 82 3.29 -2.63 18.67
C ALA A 82 3.80 -3.78 19.54
N PHE A 83 3.08 -4.87 19.53
CA PHE A 83 3.58 -6.09 20.16
C PHE A 83 4.63 -6.74 19.26
N PRO A 84 5.58 -7.50 19.84
CA PRO A 84 6.60 -8.17 19.05
C PRO A 84 5.98 -9.18 18.07
N VAL A 85 6.53 -9.22 16.85
CA VAL A 85 6.17 -10.20 15.84
C VAL A 85 7.37 -11.08 15.54
N ALA A 86 7.22 -12.37 15.80
CA ALA A 86 8.23 -13.36 15.44
C ALA A 86 8.17 -13.59 13.91
N VAL A 87 9.29 -13.40 13.21
CA VAL A 87 9.35 -13.61 11.76
C VAL A 87 9.98 -14.98 11.48
N ARG A 88 9.27 -15.79 10.71
CA ARG A 88 9.74 -17.10 10.22
C ARG A 88 9.91 -17.03 8.71
N TYR A 89 11.08 -17.41 8.22
CA TYR A 89 11.38 -17.44 6.79
C TYR A 89 11.20 -18.83 6.23
N GLY A 90 10.57 -18.94 5.07
CA GLY A 90 10.41 -20.19 4.34
C GLY A 90 11.59 -20.48 3.42
N ALA A 91 11.72 -21.74 3.00
CA ALA A 91 12.55 -22.09 1.87
C ALA A 91 11.76 -21.78 0.58
N VAL A 92 12.26 -20.85 -0.23
CA VAL A 92 11.59 -20.49 -1.47
C VAL A 92 12.01 -21.42 -2.59
N ALA A 93 11.03 -21.93 -3.34
CA ALA A 93 11.29 -22.42 -4.68
C ALA A 93 11.90 -21.28 -5.52
N GLU A 94 13.00 -21.56 -6.20
CA GLU A 94 13.62 -20.62 -7.13
C GLU A 94 12.62 -20.31 -8.26
N GLY A 95 12.16 -19.06 -8.34
CA GLY A 95 11.25 -18.59 -9.38
C GLY A 95 10.36 -17.44 -8.94
N SER A 96 9.91 -16.66 -9.90
CA SER A 96 9.01 -15.51 -9.67
C SER A 96 7.52 -15.91 -9.56
N ARG A 97 7.20 -17.19 -9.67
CA ARG A 97 5.82 -17.68 -9.67
C ARG A 97 5.41 -18.17 -8.28
N LEU A 98 4.29 -17.65 -7.81
CA LEU A 98 3.66 -18.12 -6.57
C LEU A 98 3.22 -19.61 -6.73
N ASP A 99 3.54 -20.44 -5.73
CA ASP A 99 2.95 -21.76 -5.56
C ASP A 99 1.84 -21.69 -4.52
N GLU A 100 0.60 -21.64 -4.99
CA GLU A 100 -0.59 -21.53 -4.13
C GLU A 100 -0.75 -22.75 -3.20
N ASN A 101 -0.25 -23.91 -3.59
CA ASN A 101 -0.21 -25.10 -2.71
C ASN A 101 0.79 -24.91 -1.56
N SER A 102 1.91 -24.26 -1.81
CA SER A 102 2.87 -23.91 -0.75
C SER A 102 2.27 -22.91 0.24
N VAL A 103 1.57 -21.89 -0.27
CA VAL A 103 0.80 -20.97 0.58
C VAL A 103 -0.21 -21.72 1.46
N ALA A 104 -1.01 -22.60 0.84
CA ALA A 104 -2.03 -23.38 1.56
C ALA A 104 -1.41 -24.25 2.67
N ARG A 105 -0.30 -24.93 2.39
CA ARG A 105 0.42 -25.73 3.40
C ARG A 105 0.91 -24.89 4.56
N THR A 106 1.51 -23.72 4.28
CA THR A 106 1.97 -22.82 5.35
C THR A 106 0.80 -22.28 6.18
N VAL A 107 -0.35 -22.00 5.56
CA VAL A 107 -1.55 -21.61 6.29
C VAL A 107 -2.04 -22.73 7.23
N ILE A 108 -2.06 -23.98 6.76
CA ILE A 108 -2.43 -25.15 7.60
C ILE A 108 -1.44 -25.32 8.76
N GLU A 109 -0.13 -25.24 8.51
CA GLU A 109 0.91 -25.26 9.53
C GLU A 109 0.67 -24.16 10.58
N ALA A 110 0.50 -22.93 10.12
CA ALA A 110 0.23 -21.79 10.98
C ALA A 110 -1.06 -21.95 11.81
N LEU A 111 -2.11 -22.57 11.28
CA LEU A 111 -3.34 -22.88 12.00
C LEU A 111 -3.16 -23.93 13.09
N HIS A 112 -2.23 -24.85 12.94
CA HIS A 112 -1.88 -25.85 13.96
C HIS A 112 -0.96 -25.30 15.03
N ASP A 113 0.02 -24.49 14.64
CA ASP A 113 1.07 -24.00 15.56
C ASP A 113 0.62 -22.80 16.39
N GLU A 114 -0.27 -21.97 15.83
CA GLU A 114 -0.61 -20.67 16.37
C GLU A 114 -2.11 -20.53 16.65
N THR A 115 -2.46 -19.59 17.51
CA THR A 115 -3.84 -19.20 17.79
C THR A 115 -4.22 -17.90 17.08
N GLY A 116 -5.51 -17.51 17.14
CA GLY A 116 -6.01 -16.29 16.50
C GLY A 116 -6.28 -16.45 15.01
N SER A 117 -6.72 -15.39 14.34
CA SER A 117 -7.00 -15.36 12.92
C SER A 117 -5.72 -15.18 12.09
N VAL A 118 -5.75 -15.66 10.86
CA VAL A 118 -4.63 -15.62 9.92
C VAL A 118 -4.94 -14.64 8.79
N LEU A 119 -4.03 -13.72 8.50
CA LEU A 119 -4.08 -12.83 7.34
C LEU A 119 -3.03 -13.29 6.33
N VAL A 120 -3.48 -13.59 5.12
CA VAL A 120 -2.62 -14.08 4.03
C VAL A 120 -2.51 -13.01 2.96
N PHE A 121 -1.30 -12.50 2.70
CA PHE A 121 -1.07 -11.54 1.63
C PHE A 121 -0.74 -12.22 0.31
N LEU A 122 -1.55 -11.91 -0.70
CA LEU A 122 -1.46 -12.45 -2.06
C LEU A 122 -1.47 -11.31 -3.09
N PRO A 123 -0.83 -11.46 -4.26
CA PRO A 123 -0.68 -10.37 -5.21
C PRO A 123 -1.98 -9.94 -5.91
N GLY A 124 -2.98 -10.83 -6.00
CA GLY A 124 -4.22 -10.48 -6.70
C GLY A 124 -5.36 -11.48 -6.51
N GLN A 125 -6.51 -11.12 -7.08
CA GLN A 125 -7.75 -11.90 -6.96
C GLN A 125 -7.61 -13.33 -7.49
N ARG A 126 -6.87 -13.53 -8.59
CA ARG A 126 -6.67 -14.88 -9.17
C ARG A 126 -5.90 -15.79 -8.22
N GLU A 127 -4.87 -15.26 -7.58
CA GLU A 127 -4.06 -15.99 -6.61
C GLU A 127 -4.87 -16.26 -5.32
N ILE A 128 -5.73 -15.33 -4.92
CA ILE A 128 -6.69 -15.54 -3.82
C ILE A 128 -7.60 -16.73 -4.14
N GLN A 129 -8.24 -16.74 -5.31
CA GLN A 129 -9.14 -17.82 -5.72
C GLN A 129 -8.44 -19.17 -5.81
N ARG A 130 -7.22 -19.23 -6.37
CA ARG A 130 -6.43 -20.46 -6.47
C ARG A 130 -5.98 -20.97 -5.10
N THR A 131 -5.54 -20.06 -4.23
CA THR A 131 -5.18 -20.41 -2.85
C THR A 131 -6.39 -20.92 -2.09
N GLN A 132 -7.56 -20.30 -2.27
CA GLN A 132 -8.82 -20.76 -1.68
C GLN A 132 -9.16 -22.18 -2.15
N THR A 133 -9.05 -22.43 -3.45
CA THR A 133 -9.30 -23.76 -4.04
C THR A 133 -8.32 -24.81 -3.51
N ALA A 134 -7.06 -24.46 -3.29
CA ALA A 134 -6.05 -25.37 -2.73
C ALA A 134 -6.24 -25.61 -1.22
N LEU A 135 -6.67 -24.58 -0.47
CA LEU A 135 -6.77 -24.62 0.99
C LEU A 135 -8.07 -25.31 1.48
N GLN A 136 -9.20 -25.12 0.78
CA GLN A 136 -10.48 -25.66 1.21
C GLN A 136 -10.47 -27.17 1.45
N PRO A 137 -9.97 -28.03 0.52
CA PRO A 137 -9.90 -29.46 0.76
C PRO A 137 -9.02 -29.86 1.96
N MET A 138 -7.96 -29.09 2.24
CA MET A 138 -7.08 -29.33 3.37
C MET A 138 -7.79 -29.02 4.70
N LEU A 139 -8.60 -27.95 4.74
CA LEU A 139 -9.43 -27.62 5.90
C LEU A 139 -10.53 -28.68 6.12
N ASP A 140 -11.20 -29.11 5.06
CA ASP A 140 -12.25 -30.12 5.12
C ASP A 140 -11.74 -31.50 5.60
N ALA A 141 -10.47 -31.82 5.28
CA ALA A 141 -9.82 -33.04 5.72
C ALA A 141 -9.29 -32.97 7.17
N ALA A 142 -9.30 -31.81 7.82
CA ALA A 142 -8.76 -31.60 9.16
C ALA A 142 -9.88 -31.28 10.18
N PRO A 143 -10.46 -32.26 10.89
CA PRO A 143 -11.54 -32.03 11.83
C PRO A 143 -11.22 -31.01 12.94
N ALA A 144 -9.95 -30.93 13.33
CA ALA A 144 -9.46 -29.93 14.31
C ALA A 144 -9.58 -28.49 13.80
N LEU A 145 -9.73 -28.28 12.51
CA LEU A 145 -9.87 -26.96 11.85
C LEU A 145 -11.30 -26.69 11.35
N ALA A 146 -12.27 -27.46 11.75
CA ALA A 146 -13.69 -27.31 11.35
C ALA A 146 -14.31 -25.95 11.72
N ASN A 147 -13.70 -25.23 12.66
CA ASN A 147 -14.12 -23.89 13.08
C ASN A 147 -13.46 -22.76 12.26
N VAL A 148 -12.64 -23.07 11.25
CA VAL A 148 -11.94 -22.08 10.42
C VAL A 148 -12.86 -21.60 9.31
N MET A 149 -12.96 -20.27 9.16
CA MET A 149 -13.70 -19.60 8.08
C MET A 149 -12.69 -19.01 7.09
N LEU A 150 -12.86 -19.31 5.82
CA LEU A 150 -12.04 -18.78 4.74
C LEU A 150 -12.74 -17.59 4.08
N VAL A 151 -12.12 -16.40 4.11
CA VAL A 151 -12.75 -15.14 3.67
C VAL A 151 -11.80 -14.39 2.73
N PRO A 152 -12.20 -14.07 1.50
CA PRO A 152 -11.41 -13.24 0.60
C PRO A 152 -11.54 -11.74 0.94
N LEU A 153 -10.49 -10.94 0.63
CA LEU A 153 -10.48 -9.49 0.77
C LEU A 153 -9.67 -8.83 -0.37
N TYR A 154 -10.38 -8.18 -1.30
CA TYR A 154 -9.81 -7.41 -2.41
C TYR A 154 -10.77 -6.30 -2.85
N GLY A 155 -10.29 -5.33 -3.65
CA GLY A 155 -10.99 -4.08 -3.94
C GLY A 155 -12.36 -4.23 -4.60
N ASP A 156 -12.56 -5.24 -5.49
CA ASP A 156 -13.81 -5.42 -6.24
C ASP A 156 -14.95 -6.08 -5.42
N LEU A 157 -14.70 -6.41 -4.16
CA LEU A 157 -15.74 -6.98 -3.29
C LEU A 157 -16.79 -5.92 -2.91
N ASN A 158 -18.05 -6.35 -2.78
CA ASN A 158 -19.07 -5.47 -2.23
C ASN A 158 -18.85 -5.21 -0.73
N LEU A 159 -19.50 -4.15 -0.21
CA LEU A 159 -19.34 -3.71 1.18
C LEU A 159 -19.64 -4.80 2.22
N ALA A 160 -20.63 -5.67 1.96
CA ALA A 160 -20.98 -6.75 2.88
C ALA A 160 -19.85 -7.79 2.98
N GLN A 161 -19.25 -8.14 1.84
CA GLN A 161 -18.11 -9.07 1.79
C GLN A 161 -16.86 -8.47 2.44
N GLN A 162 -16.58 -7.18 2.20
CA GLN A 162 -15.47 -6.48 2.85
C GLN A 162 -15.67 -6.43 4.37
N ARG A 163 -16.87 -6.10 4.85
CA ARG A 163 -17.19 -6.10 6.28
C ARG A 163 -16.98 -7.47 6.90
N ALA A 164 -17.44 -8.55 6.27
CA ALA A 164 -17.24 -9.91 6.76
C ALA A 164 -15.77 -10.29 6.92
N ALA A 165 -14.88 -9.71 6.10
CA ALA A 165 -13.44 -9.90 6.23
C ALA A 165 -12.86 -9.08 7.39
N ILE A 166 -13.33 -7.84 7.60
CA ILE A 166 -12.77 -6.88 8.56
C ILE A 166 -13.26 -7.15 9.98
N GLU A 167 -14.58 -7.39 10.15
CA GLU A 167 -15.19 -7.63 11.46
C GLU A 167 -14.57 -8.83 12.19
N PRO A 168 -14.60 -8.88 13.54
CA PRO A 168 -14.07 -10.01 14.28
C PRO A 168 -14.73 -11.33 13.86
N ALA A 169 -14.00 -12.44 14.03
CA ALA A 169 -14.60 -13.76 13.85
C ALA A 169 -15.71 -13.97 14.87
N PRO A 170 -16.81 -14.67 14.50
CA PRO A 170 -17.80 -15.11 15.48
C PRO A 170 -17.16 -15.92 16.63
N THR A 171 -17.82 -15.93 17.79
CA THR A 171 -17.38 -16.74 18.94
C THR A 171 -17.11 -18.18 18.50
N ASP A 172 -16.03 -18.75 18.95
CA ASP A 172 -15.55 -20.11 18.61
C ASP A 172 -15.15 -20.34 17.14
N LYS A 173 -15.07 -19.28 16.35
CA LYS A 173 -14.55 -19.33 14.97
C LYS A 173 -13.18 -18.66 14.87
N ARG A 174 -12.39 -19.15 13.89
CA ARG A 174 -11.16 -18.48 13.44
C ARG A 174 -11.31 -18.09 12.00
N LYS A 175 -10.72 -16.96 11.59
CA LYS A 175 -10.72 -16.57 10.17
C LYS A 175 -9.35 -16.78 9.55
N VAL A 176 -9.36 -17.22 8.30
CA VAL A 176 -8.24 -17.06 7.37
C VAL A 176 -8.70 -16.06 6.32
N VAL A 177 -8.13 -14.85 6.37
CA VAL A 177 -8.42 -13.79 5.42
C VAL A 177 -7.38 -13.82 4.31
N LEU A 178 -7.80 -14.10 3.07
CA LEU A 178 -6.94 -14.06 1.89
C LEU A 178 -7.04 -12.67 1.26
N ALA A 179 -6.00 -11.85 1.39
CA ALA A 179 -6.06 -10.43 1.04
C ALA A 179 -5.02 -10.01 0.01
N THR A 180 -5.34 -9.00 -0.78
CA THR A 180 -4.36 -8.21 -1.53
C THR A 180 -3.72 -7.14 -0.63
N ALA A 181 -2.88 -6.27 -1.22
CA ALA A 181 -2.28 -5.14 -0.52
C ALA A 181 -3.30 -4.19 0.15
N ILE A 182 -4.58 -4.27 -0.15
CA ILE A 182 -5.64 -3.48 0.52
C ILE A 182 -5.64 -3.66 2.05
N ALA A 183 -5.16 -4.81 2.55
CA ALA A 183 -5.04 -5.08 3.98
C ALA A 183 -3.70 -4.59 4.57
N GLU A 184 -2.84 -3.95 3.78
CA GLU A 184 -1.51 -3.53 4.22
C GLU A 184 -1.55 -2.25 5.06
N THR A 185 -2.39 -1.27 4.69
CA THR A 185 -2.42 0.05 5.33
C THR A 185 -3.78 0.40 5.92
N SER A 186 -4.74 0.77 5.13
CA SER A 186 -5.97 1.47 5.52
C SER A 186 -6.98 0.65 6.31
N LEU A 187 -6.89 -0.70 6.34
CA LEU A 187 -7.87 -1.56 6.99
C LEU A 187 -7.31 -2.23 8.25
N THR A 188 -8.05 -2.17 9.34
CA THR A 188 -7.77 -2.97 10.54
C THR A 188 -8.66 -4.19 10.56
N ILE A 189 -8.06 -5.38 10.50
CA ILE A 189 -8.76 -6.66 10.62
C ILE A 189 -8.57 -7.12 12.06
N GLU A 190 -9.66 -7.22 12.81
CA GLU A 190 -9.59 -7.58 14.20
C GLU A 190 -9.27 -9.07 14.40
N GLY A 191 -8.53 -9.37 15.47
CA GLY A 191 -8.17 -10.73 15.87
C GLY A 191 -7.08 -11.39 15.01
N VAL A 192 -6.43 -10.66 14.11
CA VAL A 192 -5.27 -11.16 13.37
C VAL A 192 -4.08 -11.26 14.29
N ARG A 193 -3.54 -12.46 14.43
CA ARG A 193 -2.33 -12.78 15.18
C ARG A 193 -1.25 -13.40 14.33
N VAL A 194 -1.64 -13.95 13.19
CA VAL A 194 -0.72 -14.61 12.26
C VAL A 194 -0.81 -13.93 10.89
N VAL A 195 0.34 -13.65 10.30
CA VAL A 195 0.47 -13.21 8.92
C VAL A 195 1.20 -14.27 8.11
N VAL A 196 0.67 -14.60 6.94
CA VAL A 196 1.38 -15.38 5.91
C VAL A 196 1.58 -14.47 4.71
N ASP A 197 2.82 -14.15 4.37
CA ASP A 197 3.14 -13.19 3.30
C ASP A 197 3.81 -13.90 2.12
N ALA A 198 3.18 -13.82 0.96
CA ALA A 198 3.71 -14.37 -0.29
C ALA A 198 4.91 -13.57 -0.86
N GLY A 199 5.19 -12.37 -0.32
CA GLY A 199 6.31 -11.54 -0.75
C GLY A 199 6.12 -10.88 -2.12
N LEU A 200 4.89 -10.80 -2.59
CA LEU A 200 4.53 -10.28 -3.90
C LEU A 200 3.48 -9.17 -3.79
N SER A 201 3.57 -8.21 -4.70
CA SER A 201 2.56 -7.18 -4.94
C SER A 201 2.21 -7.11 -6.42
N ARG A 202 1.07 -6.50 -6.73
CA ARG A 202 0.66 -6.22 -8.11
C ARG A 202 0.63 -4.71 -8.30
N GLU A 203 1.35 -4.24 -9.30
CA GLU A 203 1.53 -2.83 -9.60
C GLU A 203 1.04 -2.56 -11.03
N SER A 204 0.42 -1.40 -11.22
CA SER A 204 0.08 -0.89 -12.55
C SER A 204 1.31 -0.20 -13.14
N VAL A 205 1.72 -0.63 -14.32
CA VAL A 205 2.85 -0.04 -15.03
C VAL A 205 2.41 0.37 -16.43
N PHE A 206 2.62 1.62 -16.74
CA PHE A 206 2.36 2.16 -18.08
C PHE A 206 3.43 1.69 -19.07
N ASP A 207 2.98 1.23 -20.22
CA ASP A 207 3.84 0.85 -21.33
C ASP A 207 3.74 1.93 -22.41
N PRO A 208 4.76 2.80 -22.54
CA PRO A 208 4.73 3.89 -23.50
C PRO A 208 4.68 3.43 -24.97
N THR A 209 5.09 2.18 -25.25
CA THR A 209 5.06 1.64 -26.61
C THR A 209 3.65 1.34 -27.08
N THR A 210 2.78 0.93 -26.16
CA THR A 210 1.39 0.54 -26.44
C THR A 210 0.37 1.59 -26.01
N GLY A 211 0.77 2.59 -25.21
CA GLY A 211 -0.13 3.56 -24.60
C GLY A 211 -1.08 2.95 -23.56
N MET A 212 -0.79 1.77 -23.04
CA MET A 212 -1.65 1.05 -22.11
C MET A 212 -0.95 0.72 -20.79
N SER A 213 -1.70 0.79 -19.70
CA SER A 213 -1.24 0.29 -18.42
C SER A 213 -1.51 -1.20 -18.29
N ARG A 214 -0.57 -1.93 -17.70
CA ARG A 214 -0.69 -3.36 -17.41
C ARG A 214 -0.35 -3.65 -15.96
N LEU A 215 -1.05 -4.61 -15.36
CA LEU A 215 -0.75 -5.10 -14.02
C LEU A 215 0.38 -6.12 -14.09
N ILE A 216 1.48 -5.83 -13.40
CA ILE A 216 2.62 -6.74 -13.26
C ILE A 216 2.78 -7.17 -11.81
N THR A 217 3.20 -8.42 -11.61
CA THR A 217 3.52 -8.95 -10.28
C THR A 217 5.01 -8.78 -10.03
N ARG A 218 5.34 -8.14 -8.91
CA ARG A 218 6.73 -7.89 -8.48
C ARG A 218 6.95 -8.31 -7.04
N ARG A 219 8.21 -8.41 -6.65
CA ARG A 219 8.60 -8.50 -5.24
C ARG A 219 8.22 -7.21 -4.53
N LEU A 220 7.67 -7.33 -3.32
CA LEU A 220 7.37 -6.18 -2.47
C LEU A 220 8.66 -5.51 -1.95
N SER A 221 8.54 -4.33 -1.39
CA SER A 221 9.65 -3.63 -0.73
C SER A 221 9.89 -4.16 0.69
N ARG A 222 11.05 -3.82 1.26
CA ARG A 222 11.36 -4.11 2.66
C ARG A 222 10.37 -3.41 3.60
N ALA A 223 10.05 -2.14 3.32
CA ALA A 223 9.08 -1.36 4.07
C ALA A 223 7.70 -2.03 4.08
N SER A 224 7.18 -2.42 2.91
CA SER A 224 5.91 -3.16 2.79
C SER A 224 5.95 -4.49 3.57
N SER A 225 7.06 -5.24 3.52
CA SER A 225 7.20 -6.49 4.28
C SER A 225 7.12 -6.29 5.79
N VAL A 226 7.61 -5.16 6.30
CA VAL A 226 7.52 -4.80 7.73
C VAL A 226 6.10 -4.39 8.09
N GLN A 227 5.44 -3.61 7.27
CA GLN A 227 4.04 -3.20 7.48
C GLN A 227 3.09 -4.40 7.51
N ARG A 228 3.23 -5.33 6.55
CA ARG A 228 2.45 -6.58 6.52
C ARG A 228 2.67 -7.42 7.76
N ALA A 229 3.92 -7.63 8.16
CA ALA A 229 4.25 -8.35 9.40
C ALA A 229 3.63 -7.67 10.62
N GLY A 230 3.66 -6.34 10.69
CA GLY A 230 3.07 -5.55 11.78
C GLY A 230 1.57 -5.76 11.98
N ARG A 231 0.86 -6.28 10.97
CA ARG A 231 -0.56 -6.63 11.12
C ARG A 231 -0.80 -7.73 12.16
N ALA A 232 0.18 -8.61 12.39
CA ALA A 232 0.10 -9.66 13.41
C ALA A 232 0.31 -9.12 14.85
N GLY A 233 1.00 -7.99 15.00
CA GLY A 233 1.39 -7.43 16.32
C GLY A 233 0.52 -6.28 16.82
N ARG A 234 -0.71 -6.11 16.36
CA ARG A 234 -1.54 -4.96 16.74
C ARG A 234 -2.14 -5.06 18.13
N MET A 235 -2.64 -6.21 18.50
CA MET A 235 -3.40 -6.42 19.76
C MET A 235 -2.63 -7.27 20.77
N GLU A 236 -1.77 -8.15 20.32
CA GLU A 236 -0.97 -9.10 21.10
C GLU A 236 0.27 -9.56 20.33
N PRO A 237 1.23 -10.25 20.94
CA PRO A 237 2.37 -10.81 20.20
C PRO A 237 1.93 -11.75 19.08
N GLY A 238 2.52 -11.58 17.90
CA GLY A 238 2.12 -12.30 16.71
C GLY A 238 3.26 -13.00 15.99
N VAL A 239 2.93 -13.67 14.90
CA VAL A 239 3.89 -14.41 14.06
C VAL A 239 3.67 -14.07 12.58
N CYS A 240 4.77 -13.87 11.84
CA CYS A 240 4.74 -13.65 10.41
C CYS A 240 5.54 -14.73 9.69
N TYR A 241 4.87 -15.51 8.86
CA TYR A 241 5.47 -16.49 7.96
C TYR A 241 5.75 -15.82 6.61
N ARG A 242 7.01 -15.63 6.29
CA ARG A 242 7.46 -15.10 4.99
C ARG A 242 7.77 -16.24 4.05
N LEU A 243 7.11 -16.31 2.91
CA LEU A 243 7.32 -17.36 1.92
C LEU A 243 8.56 -17.09 1.04
N TRP A 244 9.61 -16.56 1.63
CA TRP A 244 10.92 -16.33 1.00
C TRP A 244 12.02 -16.42 2.04
N SER A 245 13.26 -16.54 1.59
CA SER A 245 14.43 -16.68 2.46
C SER A 245 14.88 -15.35 3.05
N GLU A 246 15.64 -15.41 4.15
CA GLU A 246 16.28 -14.25 4.75
C GLU A 246 17.26 -13.56 3.79
N THR A 247 17.97 -14.34 2.95
CA THR A 247 18.84 -13.79 1.90
C THR A 247 18.05 -12.97 0.89
N GLN A 248 16.87 -13.45 0.47
CA GLN A 248 16.00 -12.68 -0.42
C GLN A 248 15.43 -11.45 0.25
N GLN A 249 15.16 -11.48 1.56
CA GLN A 249 14.76 -10.30 2.34
C GLN A 249 15.82 -9.20 2.28
N ALA A 250 17.08 -9.55 2.38
CA ALA A 250 18.19 -8.58 2.31
C ALA A 250 18.32 -7.92 0.93
N GLN A 251 17.82 -8.58 -0.13
CA GLN A 251 17.86 -8.08 -1.52
C GLN A 251 16.64 -7.24 -1.91
N LEU A 252 15.60 -7.15 -1.07
CA LEU A 252 14.43 -6.34 -1.36
C LEU A 252 14.82 -4.85 -1.43
N ALA A 253 14.19 -4.11 -2.35
CA ALA A 253 14.25 -2.66 -2.37
C ALA A 253 13.80 -2.10 -1.01
N GLN A 254 14.37 -0.99 -0.57
CA GLN A 254 14.06 -0.43 0.73
C GLN A 254 12.61 0.08 0.79
N TYR A 255 12.18 0.82 -0.24
CA TYR A 255 10.84 1.39 -0.38
C TYR A 255 10.24 1.01 -1.72
N THR A 256 8.92 1.11 -1.81
CA THR A 256 8.21 1.01 -3.10
C THR A 256 8.49 2.26 -3.93
N ALA A 257 8.70 2.10 -5.23
CA ALA A 257 8.92 3.23 -6.12
C ALA A 257 7.66 4.12 -6.16
N PRO A 258 7.80 5.46 -6.23
CA PRO A 258 6.67 6.37 -6.39
C PRO A 258 5.85 6.00 -7.63
N GLU A 259 4.52 6.11 -7.54
CA GLU A 259 3.61 5.79 -8.66
C GLU A 259 3.95 6.59 -9.92
N MET A 260 4.33 7.87 -9.76
CA MET A 260 4.71 8.73 -10.89
C MET A 260 5.87 8.20 -11.73
N SER A 261 6.70 7.30 -11.20
CA SER A 261 7.80 6.68 -11.95
C SER A 261 7.35 5.58 -12.91
N GLN A 262 6.09 5.13 -12.80
CA GLN A 262 5.57 3.97 -13.51
C GLN A 262 4.17 4.22 -14.14
N ALA A 263 3.51 5.30 -13.78
CA ALA A 263 2.16 5.65 -14.26
C ALA A 263 2.19 6.37 -15.61
N ASP A 264 1.02 6.41 -16.26
CA ASP A 264 0.75 7.36 -17.32
C ASP A 264 0.67 8.77 -16.74
N LEU A 265 1.51 9.68 -17.24
CA LEU A 265 1.59 11.06 -16.76
C LEU A 265 0.68 12.04 -17.53
N SER A 266 -0.13 11.60 -18.48
CA SER A 266 -1.00 12.48 -19.27
C SER A 266 -1.98 13.25 -18.38
N GLY A 267 -2.55 12.59 -17.38
CA GLY A 267 -3.40 13.25 -16.38
C GLY A 267 -2.67 14.28 -15.54
N LEU A 268 -1.42 14.00 -15.14
CA LEU A 268 -0.56 14.92 -14.39
C LEU A 268 -0.26 16.17 -15.24
N VAL A 269 0.14 15.99 -16.49
CA VAL A 269 0.43 17.10 -17.43
C VAL A 269 -0.79 18.01 -17.59
N LEU A 270 -1.98 17.44 -17.79
CA LEU A 270 -3.23 18.21 -17.89
C LEU A 270 -3.51 19.02 -16.62
N GLN A 271 -3.33 18.43 -15.45
CA GLN A 271 -3.59 19.11 -14.18
C GLN A 271 -2.59 20.24 -13.93
N LEU A 272 -1.31 20.03 -14.27
CA LEU A 272 -0.30 21.08 -14.18
C LEU A 272 -0.57 22.22 -15.16
N ALA A 273 -0.92 21.90 -16.41
CA ALA A 273 -1.30 22.90 -17.42
C ALA A 273 -2.53 23.71 -16.99
N GLN A 274 -3.53 23.08 -16.42
CA GLN A 274 -4.70 23.74 -15.85
C GLN A 274 -4.34 24.66 -14.67
N TRP A 275 -3.36 24.28 -13.87
CA TRP A 275 -2.81 25.09 -12.79
C TRP A 275 -1.95 26.26 -13.28
N GLY A 276 -1.56 26.27 -14.57
CA GLY A 276 -0.70 27.29 -15.18
C GLY A 276 0.79 26.97 -15.14
N VAL A 277 1.16 25.73 -14.83
CA VAL A 277 2.55 25.22 -14.76
C VAL A 277 2.81 24.32 -15.96
N ASN A 278 3.85 24.64 -16.73
CA ASN A 278 4.26 23.83 -17.88
C ASN A 278 5.49 22.96 -17.59
N ASP A 279 6.38 23.44 -16.74
CA ASP A 279 7.56 22.70 -16.30
C ASP A 279 7.33 22.22 -14.86
N PRO A 280 7.29 20.91 -14.58
CA PRO A 280 7.10 20.43 -13.22
C PRO A 280 8.19 20.94 -12.25
N ALA A 281 9.38 21.33 -12.74
CA ALA A 281 10.44 21.90 -11.90
C ALA A 281 10.08 23.26 -11.28
N GLU A 282 9.00 23.91 -11.72
CA GLU A 282 8.47 25.13 -11.10
C GLU A 282 7.80 24.86 -9.75
N LEU A 283 7.48 23.60 -9.44
CA LEU A 283 6.88 23.18 -8.17
C LEU A 283 7.88 22.47 -7.27
N SER A 284 7.54 22.43 -5.99
CA SER A 284 8.32 21.69 -4.99
C SER A 284 7.81 20.24 -4.87
N TRP A 285 8.66 19.27 -5.20
CA TRP A 285 8.35 17.84 -5.16
C TRP A 285 9.30 17.09 -4.22
N LEU A 286 8.83 16.00 -3.65
CA LEU A 286 9.72 15.05 -2.96
C LEU A 286 10.62 14.33 -3.98
N ASP A 287 10.05 13.88 -5.10
CA ASP A 287 10.74 13.40 -6.29
C ASP A 287 10.11 14.06 -7.51
N LEU A 288 10.93 14.60 -8.40
CA LEU A 288 10.45 15.18 -9.66
C LEU A 288 9.86 14.10 -10.58
N PRO A 289 8.77 14.41 -11.30
CA PRO A 289 8.30 13.55 -12.37
C PRO A 289 9.43 13.22 -13.35
N PRO A 290 9.57 11.96 -13.80
CA PRO A 290 10.63 11.58 -14.71
C PRO A 290 10.46 12.28 -16.05
N ASN A 291 11.53 12.92 -16.54
CA ASN A 291 11.49 13.83 -17.68
C ASN A 291 10.98 13.16 -18.98
N ALA A 292 11.47 11.96 -19.31
CA ALA A 292 11.09 11.29 -20.56
C ALA A 292 9.59 10.89 -20.61
N PRO A 293 9.00 10.24 -19.59
CA PRO A 293 7.55 10.00 -19.53
C PRO A 293 6.73 11.30 -19.51
N TYR A 294 7.21 12.34 -18.85
CA TYR A 294 6.52 13.63 -18.80
C TYR A 294 6.46 14.29 -20.18
N GLN A 295 7.59 14.35 -20.90
CA GLN A 295 7.67 14.90 -22.26
C GLN A 295 6.77 14.11 -23.23
N GLN A 296 6.79 12.77 -23.13
CA GLN A 296 5.91 11.94 -23.96
C GLN A 296 4.43 12.24 -23.71
N ALA A 297 4.05 12.44 -22.45
CA ALA A 297 2.69 12.82 -22.10
C ALA A 297 2.32 14.22 -22.63
N GLN A 298 3.25 15.19 -22.63
CA GLN A 298 3.06 16.49 -23.25
C GLN A 298 2.85 16.37 -24.78
N ASP A 299 3.72 15.62 -25.46
CA ASP A 299 3.64 15.43 -26.92
C ASP A 299 2.29 14.81 -27.31
N LEU A 300 1.80 13.82 -26.56
CA LEU A 300 0.49 13.19 -26.77
C LEU A 300 -0.69 14.17 -26.64
N LEU A 301 -0.59 15.17 -25.77
CA LEU A 301 -1.67 16.13 -25.53
C LEU A 301 -1.69 17.30 -26.52
N VAL A 302 -0.66 17.45 -27.33
CA VAL A 302 -0.56 18.49 -28.38
C VAL A 302 -1.07 17.97 -29.73
N GLU A 303 -1.10 16.63 -29.93
CA GLU A 303 -1.69 15.99 -31.12
C GLU A 303 -3.24 15.99 -31.08
#